data_7c8107aa218a14a686bd8a5ce9480e12
#
_entry.id   7c8107aa218a14a686bd8a5ce9480e12
#
_cell.length_a   1.000
_cell.length_b   1.000
_cell.length_c   1.000
_cell.angle_alpha   90.00
_cell.angle_beta   90.00
_cell.angle_gamma   90.00
#
_symmetry.space_group_name_H-M   'P 1'
#
loop_
_entity.id
_entity.type
_entity.pdbx_description
1 polymer ?
#
loop_
_entity_poly.entity_id
_entity_poly.type
_entity_poly.pdbx_seq_one_letter_code
_entity_poly.pdbx_strand_id
1 'polypeptide(L)' 'MNMKRLEILRCLPTELLLDMLDNLDELSDDSKQIALDELVYILNEREVKANE' A
#
# COMPACT_ATOMS: atom_id res chain seq x y z
N MET A 1 2.63 3.95 11.95
CA MET A 1 1.72 3.47 10.89
C MET A 1 0.28 3.48 11.41
N ASN A 2 -0.65 3.95 10.62
CA ASN A 2 -2.05 4.08 11.04
C ASN A 2 -2.79 2.75 10.79
N MET A 3 -3.25 2.11 11.87
CA MET A 3 -3.91 0.81 11.76
C MET A 3 -5.23 0.87 10.98
N LYS A 4 -5.97 1.96 11.09
CA LYS A 4 -7.21 2.13 10.32
C LYS A 4 -6.94 2.16 8.82
N ARG A 5 -5.89 2.87 8.43
CA ARG A 5 -5.51 2.93 7.01
C ARG A 5 -5.07 1.57 6.48
N LEU A 6 -4.33 0.82 7.30
CA LEU A 6 -3.92 -0.52 6.91
C LEU A 6 -5.12 -1.44 6.71
N GLU A 7 -6.12 -1.35 7.58
CA GLU A 7 -7.32 -2.15 7.45
C GLU A 7 -8.07 -1.82 6.16
N ILE A 8 -8.18 -0.53 5.83
CA ILE A 8 -8.82 -0.11 4.59
C ILE A 8 -8.06 -0.64 3.39
N LEU A 9 -6.74 -0.50 3.39
CA LEU A 9 -5.89 -0.95 2.29
C LEU A 9 -5.97 -2.47 2.12
N ARG A 10 -6.07 -3.22 3.20
CA ARG A 10 -6.21 -4.67 3.13
C ARG A 10 -7.49 -5.11 2.46
N CYS A 11 -8.52 -4.28 2.49
CA CYS A 11 -9.79 -4.59 1.85
C CYS A 11 -9.80 -4.29 0.35
N LEU A 12 -8.79 -3.58 -0.15
CA LEU A 12 -8.73 -3.18 -1.55
C LEU A 12 -8.08 -4.27 -2.41
N PRO A 13 -8.49 -4.39 -3.68
CA PRO A 13 -7.83 -5.34 -4.59
C PRO A 13 -6.41 -4.89 -4.92
N THR A 14 -5.55 -5.86 -5.26
CA THR A 14 -4.16 -5.58 -5.56
C THR A 14 -4.00 -4.59 -6.71
N GLU A 15 -4.83 -4.66 -7.73
CA GLU A 15 -4.78 -3.72 -8.85
C GLU A 15 -4.92 -2.28 -8.40
N LEU A 16 -5.81 -2.05 -7.44
CA LEU A 16 -6.02 -0.71 -6.93
C LEU A 16 -4.82 -0.22 -6.12
N LEU A 17 -4.20 -1.11 -5.35
CA LEU A 17 -3.00 -0.78 -4.61
C LEU A 17 -1.84 -0.42 -5.54
N LEU A 18 -1.69 -1.14 -6.64
CA LEU A 18 -0.67 -0.85 -7.63
C LEU A 18 -0.93 0.49 -8.32
N ASP A 19 -2.19 0.81 -8.59
CA ASP A 19 -2.57 2.09 -9.16
C ASP A 19 -2.20 3.23 -8.22
N MET A 20 -2.42 3.04 -6.92
CA MET A 20 -2.03 4.03 -5.93
C MET A 20 -0.52 4.25 -5.89
N LEU A 21 0.27 3.19 -6.07
CA LEU A 21 1.72 3.30 -6.16
C LEU A 21 2.14 4.17 -7.35
N ASP A 22 1.48 4.00 -8.49
CA ASP A 22 1.77 4.79 -9.68
C ASP A 22 1.47 6.28 -9.48
N ASN A 23 0.52 6.59 -8.60
CA ASN A 23 0.08 7.95 -8.35
C ASN A 23 0.81 8.63 -7.18
N LEU A 24 1.76 7.95 -6.56
CA LEU A 24 2.51 8.51 -5.42
C LEU A 24 3.27 9.77 -5.78
N ASP A 25 3.70 9.90 -7.02
CA ASP A 25 4.45 11.07 -7.46
C ASP A 25 3.68 12.38 -7.33
N GLU A 26 2.36 12.31 -7.23
CA GLU A 26 1.51 13.47 -7.07
C GLU A 26 1.46 13.98 -5.62
N LEU A 27 2.00 13.20 -4.69
CA LEU A 27 1.98 13.55 -3.27
C LEU A 27 3.25 14.29 -2.86
N SER A 28 3.18 15.00 -1.73
CA SER A 28 4.37 15.59 -1.13
C SER A 28 5.33 14.48 -0.69
N ASP A 29 6.60 14.83 -0.49
CA ASP A 29 7.62 13.84 -0.13
C ASP A 29 7.26 13.09 1.15
N ASP A 30 6.75 13.79 2.16
CA ASP A 30 6.38 13.17 3.43
C ASP A 30 5.22 12.20 3.25
N SER A 31 4.17 12.65 2.56
CA SER A 31 2.99 11.81 2.31
C SER A 31 3.33 10.63 1.41
N LYS A 32 4.18 10.85 0.43
CA LYS A 32 4.65 9.81 -0.49
C LYS A 32 5.36 8.70 0.29
N GLN A 33 6.25 9.06 1.21
CA GLN A 33 6.99 8.09 1.99
C GLN A 33 6.06 7.24 2.88
N ILE A 34 5.11 7.90 3.54
CA ILE A 34 4.15 7.21 4.40
C ILE A 34 3.30 6.25 3.59
N ALA A 35 2.76 6.71 2.46
CA ALA A 35 1.92 5.87 1.60
C ALA A 35 2.72 4.71 1.02
N LEU A 36 3.95 4.96 0.61
CA LEU A 36 4.82 3.93 0.07
C LEU A 36 5.06 2.82 1.10
N ASP A 37 5.38 3.18 2.34
CA ASP A 37 5.61 2.20 3.40
C ASP A 37 4.38 1.34 3.63
N GLU A 38 3.19 1.95 3.69
CA GLU A 38 1.95 1.22 3.91
C GLU A 38 1.63 0.28 2.75
N LEU A 39 1.76 0.75 1.52
CA LEU A 39 1.46 -0.06 0.34
C LEU A 39 2.44 -1.22 0.20
N VAL A 40 3.72 -0.98 0.41
CA VAL A 40 4.73 -2.04 0.36
C VAL A 40 4.46 -3.10 1.42
N TYR A 41 4.10 -2.68 2.62
CA TYR A 41 3.75 -3.60 3.70
C TYR A 41 2.62 -4.54 3.29
N ILE A 42 1.54 -3.98 2.76
CA ILE A 42 0.37 -4.76 2.37
C ILE A 42 0.69 -5.70 1.20
N LEU A 43 1.40 -5.20 0.20
CA LEU A 43 1.76 -6.01 -0.96
C LEU A 43 2.68 -7.16 -0.59
N ASN A 44 3.62 -6.93 0.32
CA ASN A 44 4.50 -7.98 0.81
C ASN A 44 3.73 -9.08 1.54
N GLU A 45 2.74 -8.71 2.33
CA GLU A 45 1.89 -9.70 2.99
C GLU A 45 1.18 -10.61 1.97
N ARG A 46 0.65 -9.99 0.91
CA ARG A 46 -0.06 -10.73 -0.14
C ARG A 46 0.87 -11.65 -0.91
N GLU A 47 2.06 -11.18 -1.21
CA GLU A 47 3.04 -11.96 -1.92
C GLU A 47 3.49 -13.18 -1.12
N VAL A 48 3.76 -12.99 0.17
CA VAL A 48 4.13 -14.10 1.05
C VAL A 48 3.02 -15.15 1.10
N LYS A 49 1.78 -14.71 1.21
CA LYS A 49 0.63 -15.62 1.24
C LYS A 49 0.47 -16.37 -0.08
N ALA A 50 0.74 -15.70 -1.19
CA ALA A 50 0.62 -16.32 -2.51
C ALA A 50 1.67 -17.41 -2.72
N ASN A 51 2.81 -17.32 -2.05
CA ASN A 51 3.91 -18.28 -2.18
C ASN A 51 3.75 -19.49 -1.27
N GLU A 52 2.80 -19.46 -0.38
CA GLU A 52 2.50 -20.61 0.47
C GLU A 52 1.58 -21.60 -0.25
#